data_5b594af4193ddaba8550a7ef80b8a915
#
_entry.id   5b594af4193ddaba8550a7ef80b8a915
#
_cell.length_a   1.000
_cell.length_b   1.000
_cell.length_c   1.000
_cell.angle_alpha   90.00
_cell.angle_beta   90.00
_cell.angle_gamma   90.00
#
_symmetry.space_group_name_H-M   'P 1'
#
loop_
_entity.id
_entity.type
_entity.pdbx_description
1 polymer ?
#
loop_
_entity_poly.entity_id
_entity_poly.type
_entity_poly.pdbx_seq_one_letter_code
_entity_poly.pdbx_strand_id
1 'polypeptide(L)'
;MNKDTVLKVKNYLEKRGIIDIDNEESKIDQRAKGREFPLSEHIQGMIYSLLSAQTVWANIERNMPGIDKLFFYYDPDEIRKHDFQYYVNGLARLRCRSRLTNNQMKALHGNIDTMERIVSEYGSMDKFVTSRPQLEIVKLLSEPGSKYKLKQMGEALIWEYLRNVGVDGAKPDVHMKRILGCNRLGVSRYEEATNEEVINAMKQLSDETGLWMAQLDYMFWCFCATGKGEICTANPSCDKCILRNECYAQK
;
A
#
# COMPACT_ATOMS: atom_id res chain seq x y z
N MET A 1 5.56 -19.69 -8.99
CA MET A 1 6.40 -18.73 -8.25
C MET A 1 6.77 -19.37 -6.91
N ASN A 2 8.03 -19.25 -6.46
CA ASN A 2 8.57 -19.91 -5.27
C ASN A 2 9.65 -19.04 -4.60
N LYS A 3 10.23 -19.55 -3.52
CA LYS A 3 11.32 -18.88 -2.77
C LYS A 3 12.49 -18.45 -3.66
N ASP A 4 12.90 -19.26 -4.65
CA ASP A 4 14.02 -18.91 -5.54
C ASP A 4 13.72 -17.68 -6.40
N THR A 5 12.47 -17.54 -6.87
CA THR A 5 11.98 -16.35 -7.58
C THR A 5 12.14 -15.10 -6.70
N VAL A 6 11.74 -15.19 -5.42
CA VAL A 6 11.86 -14.10 -4.45
C VAL A 6 13.32 -13.70 -4.24
N LEU A 7 14.20 -14.67 -3.99
CA LEU A 7 15.63 -14.42 -3.76
C LEU A 7 16.31 -13.79 -4.98
N LYS A 8 15.95 -14.19 -6.20
CA LYS A 8 16.47 -13.56 -7.43
C LYS A 8 16.07 -12.09 -7.50
N VAL A 9 14.80 -11.77 -7.24
CA VAL A 9 14.30 -10.38 -7.28
C VAL A 9 14.97 -9.56 -6.18
N LYS A 10 15.04 -10.07 -4.94
CA LYS A 10 15.71 -9.42 -3.82
C LYS A 10 17.15 -9.06 -4.17
N ASN A 11 17.96 -10.05 -4.54
CA ASN A 11 19.36 -9.86 -4.89
C ASN A 11 19.56 -8.88 -6.06
N TYR A 12 18.66 -8.89 -7.04
CA TYR A 12 18.69 -7.97 -8.17
C TYR A 12 18.50 -6.51 -7.74
N LEU A 13 17.53 -6.26 -6.87
CA LEU A 13 17.19 -4.91 -6.42
C LEU A 13 18.21 -4.37 -5.41
N GLU A 14 18.68 -5.21 -4.48
CA GLU A 14 19.73 -4.84 -3.49
C GLU A 14 21.05 -4.49 -4.16
N LYS A 15 21.53 -5.30 -5.12
CA LYS A 15 22.74 -5.00 -5.90
C LYS A 15 22.70 -3.66 -6.64
N ARG A 16 21.51 -3.10 -6.85
CA ARG A 16 21.28 -1.80 -7.49
C ARG A 16 20.98 -0.68 -6.50
N GLY A 17 20.97 -0.98 -5.20
CA GLY A 17 20.63 -0.01 -4.16
C GLY A 17 19.18 0.48 -4.24
N ILE A 18 18.26 -0.32 -4.82
CA ILE A 18 16.84 0.06 -4.97
C ILE A 18 16.07 -0.24 -3.70
N ILE A 19 16.42 -1.29 -2.99
CA ILE A 19 15.83 -1.72 -1.71
C ILE A 19 16.96 -2.07 -0.73
N ASP A 20 16.66 -1.97 0.56
CA ASP A 20 17.47 -2.46 1.68
C ASP A 20 16.54 -3.06 2.75
N ILE A 21 16.01 -4.26 2.46
CA ILE A 21 14.99 -4.89 3.31
C ILE A 21 15.57 -5.35 4.65
N ASP A 22 16.83 -5.70 4.71
CA ASP A 22 17.43 -6.31 5.90
C ASP A 22 17.84 -5.27 6.96
N ASN A 23 18.05 -4.01 6.57
CA ASN A 23 18.58 -2.96 7.45
C ASN A 23 17.53 -1.93 7.91
N GLU A 24 16.35 -1.89 7.30
CA GLU A 24 15.30 -0.95 7.65
C GLU A 24 14.22 -1.61 8.51
N GLU A 25 14.07 -1.14 9.76
CA GLU A 25 12.98 -1.57 10.62
C GLU A 25 11.64 -1.06 10.09
N SER A 26 10.79 -1.96 9.65
CA SER A 26 9.45 -1.63 9.17
C SER A 26 8.48 -1.31 10.31
N LYS A 27 7.35 -0.65 10.01
CA LYS A 27 6.25 -0.49 10.98
C LYS A 27 5.67 -1.84 11.43
N ILE A 28 5.79 -2.88 10.60
CA ILE A 28 5.37 -4.24 10.96
C ILE A 28 6.29 -4.83 12.02
N ASP A 29 7.61 -4.66 11.88
CA ASP A 29 8.59 -5.07 12.91
C ASP A 29 8.35 -4.32 14.22
N GLN A 30 8.07 -3.01 14.16
CA GLN A 30 7.74 -2.22 15.33
C GLN A 30 6.48 -2.74 16.03
N ARG A 31 5.43 -3.06 15.26
CA ARG A 31 4.21 -3.69 15.80
C ARG A 31 4.49 -5.06 16.42
N ALA A 32 5.28 -5.90 15.76
CA ALA A 32 5.68 -7.21 16.28
C ALA A 32 6.46 -7.10 17.62
N LYS A 33 7.13 -5.97 17.86
CA LYS A 33 7.78 -5.60 19.11
C LYS A 33 6.85 -4.94 20.13
N GLY A 34 5.54 -4.85 19.84
CA GLY A 34 4.52 -4.34 20.76
C GLY A 34 4.22 -2.85 20.62
N ARG A 35 4.70 -2.16 19.57
CA ARG A 35 4.32 -0.77 19.32
C ARG A 35 2.85 -0.68 18.92
N GLU A 36 2.10 0.21 19.58
CA GLU A 36 0.77 0.66 19.16
C GLU A 36 0.88 1.98 18.37
N PHE A 37 -0.02 2.17 17.41
CA PHE A 37 -0.04 3.36 16.55
C PHE A 37 -1.20 4.28 16.98
N PRO A 38 -0.94 5.56 17.31
CA PRO A 38 -1.97 6.50 17.70
C PRO A 38 -2.86 6.91 16.53
N LEU A 39 -4.02 7.53 16.82
CA LEU A 39 -4.99 7.96 15.79
C LEU A 39 -4.35 8.84 14.70
N SER A 40 -3.43 9.73 15.09
CA SER A 40 -2.72 10.58 14.12
C SER A 40 -1.92 9.79 13.08
N GLU A 41 -1.26 8.70 13.49
CA GLU A 41 -0.56 7.81 12.55
C GLU A 41 -1.53 6.97 11.70
N HIS A 42 -2.71 6.65 12.21
CA HIS A 42 -3.78 6.04 11.42
C HIS A 42 -4.32 7.02 10.35
N ILE A 43 -4.52 8.29 10.72
CA ILE A 43 -4.92 9.34 9.76
C ILE A 43 -3.82 9.55 8.72
N GLN A 44 -2.55 9.58 9.13
CA GLN A 44 -1.40 9.62 8.22
C GLN A 44 -1.43 8.47 7.22
N GLY A 45 -1.54 7.24 7.72
CA GLY A 45 -1.58 6.03 6.91
C GLY A 45 -2.72 6.05 5.89
N MET A 46 -3.90 6.52 6.30
CA MET A 46 -5.06 6.71 5.41
C MET A 46 -4.77 7.75 4.33
N ILE A 47 -4.23 8.91 4.68
CA ILE A 47 -3.93 9.99 3.72
C ILE A 47 -2.89 9.54 2.71
N TYR A 48 -1.78 8.93 3.14
CA TYR A 48 -0.78 8.40 2.20
C TYR A 48 -1.34 7.29 1.30
N SER A 49 -2.22 6.46 1.83
CA SER A 49 -2.93 5.47 1.02
C SER A 49 -3.80 6.12 -0.06
N LEU A 50 -4.58 7.15 0.28
CA LEU A 50 -5.35 7.92 -0.70
C LEU A 50 -4.45 8.55 -1.76
N LEU A 51 -3.34 9.17 -1.35
CA LEU A 51 -2.39 9.83 -2.25
C LEU A 51 -1.64 8.85 -3.16
N SER A 52 -1.47 7.58 -2.77
CA SER A 52 -0.86 6.56 -3.61
C SER A 52 -1.69 6.23 -4.87
N ALA A 53 -2.99 6.58 -4.87
CA ALA A 53 -3.89 6.28 -5.97
C ALA A 53 -3.66 7.22 -7.16
N GLN A 54 -3.18 6.67 -8.28
CA GLN A 54 -2.99 7.38 -9.55
C GLN A 54 -2.05 8.61 -9.45
N THR A 55 -1.11 8.58 -8.53
CA THR A 55 -0.06 9.59 -8.38
C THR A 55 1.30 8.93 -8.57
N VAL A 56 2.25 9.67 -9.12
CA VAL A 56 3.64 9.21 -9.20
C VAL A 56 4.23 9.22 -7.78
N TRP A 57 4.49 8.04 -7.24
CA TRP A 57 4.92 7.88 -5.84
C TRP A 57 6.18 8.68 -5.50
N ALA A 58 7.16 8.76 -6.40
CA ALA A 58 8.35 9.58 -6.20
C ALA A 58 8.06 11.07 -5.92
N ASN A 59 6.93 11.61 -6.38
CA ASN A 59 6.52 12.98 -6.03
C ASN A 59 6.01 13.03 -4.57
N ILE A 60 5.31 12.02 -4.12
CA ILE A 60 4.85 11.91 -2.73
C ILE A 60 6.07 11.79 -1.81
N GLU A 61 6.97 10.83 -2.07
CA GLU A 61 8.20 10.61 -1.26
C GLU A 61 9.00 11.91 -1.09
N ARG A 62 9.26 12.61 -2.17
CA ARG A 62 10.03 13.87 -2.15
C ARG A 62 9.37 14.97 -1.32
N ASN A 63 8.04 14.97 -1.23
CA ASN A 63 7.27 16.01 -0.60
C ASN A 63 6.65 15.60 0.75
N MET A 64 7.03 14.44 1.30
CA MET A 64 6.49 13.96 2.59
C MET A 64 6.50 15.04 3.69
N PRO A 65 7.62 15.76 3.95
CA PRO A 65 7.60 16.80 4.99
C PRO A 65 6.63 17.95 4.70
N GLY A 66 6.40 18.26 3.43
CA GLY A 66 5.41 19.26 3.01
C GLY A 66 3.98 18.78 3.17
N ILE A 67 3.73 17.51 2.92
CA ILE A 67 2.44 16.84 3.11
C ILE A 67 2.13 16.77 4.60
N ASP A 68 3.08 16.35 5.45
CA ASP A 68 2.89 16.30 6.92
C ASP A 68 2.49 17.68 7.49
N LYS A 69 3.15 18.75 7.03
CA LYS A 69 2.80 20.13 7.41
C LYS A 69 1.41 20.55 6.88
N LEU A 70 1.09 20.21 5.64
CA LEU A 70 -0.20 20.52 5.01
C LEU A 70 -1.37 19.92 5.79
N PHE A 71 -1.19 18.71 6.33
CA PHE A 71 -2.18 18.01 7.13
C PHE A 71 -1.96 18.16 8.64
N PHE A 72 -1.24 19.20 9.08
CA PHE A 72 -1.04 19.55 10.49
C PHE A 72 -0.56 18.39 11.34
N TYR A 73 0.40 17.62 10.81
CA TYR A 73 0.90 16.39 11.42
C TYR A 73 -0.22 15.43 11.85
N TYR A 74 -1.32 15.46 11.09
CA TYR A 74 -2.47 14.55 11.21
C TYR A 74 -3.29 14.73 12.50
N ASP A 75 -3.23 15.92 13.11
CA ASP A 75 -4.14 16.32 14.17
C ASP A 75 -5.57 16.48 13.59
N PRO A 76 -6.56 15.68 14.05
CA PRO A 76 -7.90 15.71 13.49
C PRO A 76 -8.61 17.04 13.70
N ASP A 77 -8.37 17.73 14.82
CA ASP A 77 -9.03 18.99 15.13
C ASP A 77 -8.46 20.12 14.26
N GLU A 78 -7.15 20.14 14.02
CA GLU A 78 -6.52 21.08 13.10
C GLU A 78 -6.96 20.82 11.65
N ILE A 79 -7.05 19.55 11.23
CA ILE A 79 -7.54 19.20 9.89
C ILE A 79 -8.95 19.74 9.66
N ARG A 80 -9.85 19.65 10.63
CA ARG A 80 -11.24 20.11 10.49
C ARG A 80 -11.41 21.62 10.35
N LYS A 81 -10.42 22.42 10.72
CA LYS A 81 -10.47 23.88 10.56
C LYS A 81 -10.44 24.33 9.10
N HIS A 82 -10.11 23.45 8.18
CA HIS A 82 -9.95 23.77 6.77
C HIS A 82 -10.89 22.93 5.90
N ASP A 83 -11.42 23.53 4.86
CA ASP A 83 -12.25 22.83 3.88
C ASP A 83 -11.41 21.96 2.93
N PHE A 84 -12.08 21.11 2.15
CA PHE A 84 -11.41 20.23 1.21
C PHE A 84 -10.58 21.00 0.17
N GLN A 85 -10.97 22.21 -0.20
CA GLN A 85 -10.28 23.00 -1.24
C GLN A 85 -8.90 23.46 -0.77
N TYR A 86 -8.74 23.72 0.53
CA TYR A 86 -7.44 24.00 1.13
C TYR A 86 -6.42 22.89 0.84
N TYR A 87 -6.81 21.63 1.08
CA TYR A 87 -5.96 20.45 0.83
C TYR A 87 -5.71 20.21 -0.64
N VAL A 88 -6.74 20.36 -1.49
CA VAL A 88 -6.60 20.25 -2.95
C VAL A 88 -5.56 21.24 -3.48
N ASN A 89 -5.64 22.49 -3.04
CA ASN A 89 -4.71 23.56 -3.44
C ASN A 89 -3.29 23.32 -2.89
N GLY A 90 -3.19 22.86 -1.64
CA GLY A 90 -1.93 22.48 -1.01
C GLY A 90 -1.22 21.34 -1.76
N LEU A 91 -1.92 20.27 -2.05
CA LEU A 91 -1.40 19.13 -2.81
C LEU A 91 -1.02 19.51 -4.25
N ALA A 92 -1.75 20.45 -4.87
CA ALA A 92 -1.38 20.97 -6.20
C ALA A 92 -0.04 21.72 -6.16
N ARG A 93 0.18 22.59 -5.15
CA ARG A 93 1.46 23.30 -4.94
C ARG A 93 2.62 22.33 -4.73
N LEU A 94 2.38 21.23 -4.01
CA LEU A 94 3.37 20.16 -3.78
C LEU A 94 3.54 19.22 -4.98
N ARG A 95 2.80 19.41 -6.08
CA ARG A 95 2.77 18.50 -7.24
C ARG A 95 2.38 17.05 -6.90
N CYS A 96 1.57 16.88 -5.85
CA CYS A 96 1.08 15.61 -5.33
C CYS A 96 -0.41 15.38 -5.65
N ARG A 97 -0.96 16.13 -6.62
CA ARG A 97 -2.35 16.01 -7.03
C ARG A 97 -2.55 14.98 -8.13
N SER A 98 -3.64 14.21 -8.05
CA SER A 98 -4.17 13.35 -9.11
C SER A 98 -5.60 13.78 -9.50
N ARG A 99 -6.19 13.12 -10.49
CA ARG A 99 -7.60 13.32 -10.85
C ARG A 99 -8.57 12.94 -9.72
N LEU A 100 -8.14 12.11 -8.77
CA LEU A 100 -8.97 11.65 -7.65
C LEU A 100 -8.96 12.62 -6.46
N THR A 101 -7.97 13.50 -6.37
CA THR A 101 -7.70 14.33 -5.19
C THR A 101 -8.92 15.11 -4.71
N ASN A 102 -9.72 15.70 -5.60
CA ASN A 102 -10.92 16.43 -5.20
C ASN A 102 -11.90 15.55 -4.41
N ASN A 103 -12.20 14.34 -4.90
CA ASN A 103 -13.14 13.43 -4.24
C ASN A 103 -12.55 12.85 -2.96
N GLN A 104 -11.24 12.60 -2.94
CA GLN A 104 -10.52 12.12 -1.76
C GLN A 104 -10.56 13.17 -0.63
N MET A 105 -10.27 14.44 -0.94
CA MET A 105 -10.28 15.50 0.06
C MET A 105 -11.70 15.85 0.53
N LYS A 106 -12.71 15.78 -0.33
CA LYS A 106 -14.12 15.87 0.09
C LYS A 106 -14.54 14.78 1.08
N ALA A 107 -13.91 13.61 1.00
CA ALA A 107 -14.20 12.48 1.89
C ALA A 107 -13.39 12.53 3.22
N LEU A 108 -12.37 13.38 3.31
CA LEU A 108 -11.38 13.38 4.41
C LEU A 108 -12.03 13.51 5.80
N HIS A 109 -12.83 14.57 6.02
CA HIS A 109 -13.46 14.78 7.32
C HIS A 109 -14.38 13.62 7.71
N GLY A 110 -15.23 13.16 6.79
CA GLY A 110 -16.10 12.01 7.06
C GLY A 110 -15.35 10.70 7.31
N ASN A 111 -14.15 10.53 6.76
CA ASN A 111 -13.29 9.40 7.08
C ASN A 111 -12.70 9.53 8.49
N ILE A 112 -12.28 10.73 8.89
CA ILE A 112 -11.82 11.00 10.26
C ILE A 112 -12.95 10.76 11.26
N ASP A 113 -14.18 11.22 10.98
CA ASP A 113 -15.35 10.94 11.83
C ASP A 113 -15.61 9.44 11.97
N THR A 114 -15.40 8.69 10.89
CA THR A 114 -15.51 7.22 10.91
C THR A 114 -14.42 6.60 11.81
N MET A 115 -13.18 7.06 11.74
CA MET A 115 -12.09 6.58 12.59
C MET A 115 -12.35 6.90 14.07
N GLU A 116 -12.82 8.13 14.39
CA GLU A 116 -13.16 8.48 15.77
C GLU A 116 -14.34 7.68 16.33
N ARG A 117 -15.33 7.37 15.51
CA ARG A 117 -16.39 6.44 15.90
C ARG A 117 -15.85 5.04 16.21
N ILE A 118 -14.90 4.54 15.42
CA ILE A 118 -14.20 3.29 15.71
C ILE A 118 -13.43 3.40 17.03
N VAL A 119 -12.73 4.51 17.28
CA VAL A 119 -12.04 4.75 18.55
C VAL A 119 -13.02 4.71 19.72
N SER A 120 -14.19 5.34 19.58
CA SER A 120 -15.23 5.31 20.63
C SER A 120 -15.77 3.89 20.91
N GLU A 121 -15.89 3.05 19.87
CA GLU A 121 -16.43 1.69 20.00
C GLU A 121 -15.39 0.65 20.45
N TYR A 122 -14.13 0.79 20.03
CA TYR A 122 -13.05 -0.20 20.25
C TYR A 122 -11.96 0.27 21.22
N GLY A 123 -12.01 1.54 21.64
CA GLY A 123 -11.00 2.17 22.50
C GLY A 123 -9.82 2.76 21.74
N SER A 124 -9.44 2.22 20.56
CA SER A 124 -8.47 2.84 19.64
C SER A 124 -8.63 2.29 18.21
N MET A 125 -8.11 3.03 17.22
CA MET A 125 -7.97 2.50 15.85
C MET A 125 -7.05 1.28 15.84
N ASP A 126 -6.01 1.29 16.64
CA ASP A 126 -5.02 0.22 16.70
C ASP A 126 -5.64 -1.10 17.19
N LYS A 127 -6.45 -1.04 18.25
CA LYS A 127 -7.22 -2.20 18.71
C LYS A 127 -8.20 -2.72 17.66
N PHE A 128 -8.83 -1.82 16.91
CA PHE A 128 -9.76 -2.22 15.85
C PHE A 128 -9.05 -2.98 14.74
N VAL A 129 -7.95 -2.45 14.16
CA VAL A 129 -7.26 -3.09 13.03
C VAL A 129 -6.60 -4.41 13.39
N THR A 130 -6.41 -4.69 14.68
CA THR A 130 -5.86 -5.96 15.19
C THR A 130 -6.91 -6.89 15.82
N SER A 131 -8.18 -6.49 15.85
CA SER A 131 -9.27 -7.24 16.52
C SER A 131 -9.73 -8.49 15.78
N ARG A 132 -9.38 -8.63 14.50
CA ARG A 132 -9.89 -9.68 13.61
C ARG A 132 -8.85 -10.01 12.53
N PRO A 133 -9.03 -11.13 11.79
CA PRO A 133 -8.23 -11.41 10.59
C PRO A 133 -8.22 -10.22 9.62
N GLN A 134 -7.08 -9.93 9.02
CA GLN A 134 -6.88 -8.75 8.17
C GLN A 134 -7.93 -8.61 7.07
N LEU A 135 -8.31 -9.72 6.43
CA LEU A 135 -9.32 -9.71 5.35
C LEU A 135 -10.69 -9.20 5.85
N GLU A 136 -11.07 -9.52 7.09
CA GLU A 136 -12.31 -9.00 7.67
C GLU A 136 -12.23 -7.50 7.93
N ILE A 137 -11.09 -7.02 8.45
CA ILE A 137 -10.84 -5.58 8.63
C ILE A 137 -10.89 -4.86 7.28
N VAL A 138 -10.26 -5.44 6.25
CA VAL A 138 -10.29 -4.89 4.89
C VAL A 138 -11.74 -4.76 4.41
N LYS A 139 -12.56 -5.78 4.54
CA LYS A 139 -13.98 -5.75 4.18
C LYS A 139 -14.75 -4.68 4.95
N LEU A 140 -14.59 -4.62 6.27
CA LEU A 140 -15.25 -3.63 7.11
C LEU A 140 -14.93 -2.19 6.70
N LEU A 141 -13.69 -1.92 6.29
CA LEU A 141 -13.23 -0.58 5.89
C LEU A 141 -13.46 -0.26 4.41
N SER A 142 -13.67 -1.28 3.54
CA SER A 142 -13.76 -1.09 2.09
C SER A 142 -15.14 -1.33 1.49
N GLU A 143 -15.99 -2.17 2.07
CA GLU A 143 -17.25 -2.58 1.44
C GLU A 143 -18.34 -1.51 1.57
N PRO A 144 -19.11 -1.26 0.49
CA PRO A 144 -20.31 -0.44 0.56
C PRO A 144 -21.31 -1.01 1.60
N GLY A 145 -21.90 -0.12 2.39
CA GLY A 145 -22.87 -0.53 3.42
C GLY A 145 -22.26 -0.86 4.79
N SER A 146 -20.95 -1.04 4.88
CA SER A 146 -20.27 -1.13 6.19
C SER A 146 -20.35 0.21 6.92
N LYS A 147 -20.69 0.17 8.22
CA LYS A 147 -20.71 1.37 9.06
C LYS A 147 -19.30 1.99 9.26
N TYR A 148 -18.26 1.20 9.00
CA TYR A 148 -16.87 1.63 9.11
C TYR A 148 -16.21 1.94 7.75
N LYS A 149 -16.98 1.96 6.67
CA LYS A 149 -16.47 2.26 5.33
C LYS A 149 -15.74 3.59 5.28
N LEU A 150 -14.46 3.54 4.92
CA LEU A 150 -13.69 4.73 4.56
C LEU A 150 -13.97 5.10 3.10
N LYS A 151 -14.54 6.28 2.89
CA LYS A 151 -14.93 6.75 1.55
C LYS A 151 -13.69 6.97 0.66
N GLN A 152 -13.82 6.71 -0.63
CA GLN A 152 -12.74 6.76 -1.62
C GLN A 152 -11.61 5.72 -1.40
N MET A 153 -11.78 4.79 -0.47
CA MET A 153 -10.84 3.71 -0.21
C MET A 153 -11.48 2.37 -0.58
N GLY A 154 -11.02 1.80 -1.68
CA GLY A 154 -11.31 0.41 -2.06
C GLY A 154 -10.35 -0.56 -1.37
N GLU A 155 -10.55 -1.85 -1.60
CA GLU A 155 -9.79 -2.93 -0.97
C GLU A 155 -8.26 -2.73 -1.07
N ALA A 156 -7.73 -2.41 -2.26
CA ALA A 156 -6.30 -2.19 -2.46
C ALA A 156 -5.75 -1.03 -1.62
N LEU A 157 -6.51 0.06 -1.45
CA LEU A 157 -6.10 1.19 -0.62
C LEU A 157 -6.22 0.90 0.88
N ILE A 158 -7.15 0.03 1.28
CA ILE A 158 -7.22 -0.42 2.67
C ILE A 158 -6.05 -1.33 3.00
N TRP A 159 -5.63 -2.22 2.11
CA TRP A 159 -4.39 -2.99 2.29
C TRP A 159 -3.16 -2.08 2.44
N GLU A 160 -3.05 -1.04 1.61
CA GLU A 160 -2.01 -0.02 1.75
C GLU A 160 -2.07 0.68 3.11
N TYR A 161 -3.27 1.11 3.53
CA TYR A 161 -3.47 1.74 4.83
C TYR A 161 -3.04 0.83 6.00
N LEU A 162 -3.44 -0.43 5.98
CA LEU A 162 -3.08 -1.39 7.02
C LEU A 162 -1.56 -1.56 7.10
N ARG A 163 -0.88 -1.68 5.98
CA ARG A 163 0.59 -1.71 5.91
C ARG A 163 1.21 -0.44 6.49
N ASN A 164 0.65 0.73 6.18
CA ASN A 164 1.12 2.02 6.70
C ASN A 164 0.99 2.16 8.22
N VAL A 165 0.24 1.29 8.89
CA VAL A 165 0.10 1.22 10.35
C VAL A 165 0.60 -0.11 10.93
N GLY A 166 1.49 -0.78 10.23
CA GLY A 166 2.20 -1.96 10.71
C GLY A 166 1.38 -3.26 10.78
N VAL A 167 0.23 -3.33 10.08
CA VAL A 167 -0.49 -4.61 9.90
C VAL A 167 0.02 -5.26 8.63
N ASP A 168 0.55 -6.49 8.75
CA ASP A 168 1.13 -7.19 7.63
C ASP A 168 0.08 -7.52 6.56
N GLY A 169 0.45 -7.33 5.29
CA GLY A 169 -0.40 -7.59 4.15
C GLY A 169 0.22 -7.09 2.85
N ALA A 170 -0.34 -7.52 1.74
CA ALA A 170 0.07 -7.11 0.40
C ALA A 170 -1.04 -6.31 -0.28
N LYS A 171 -0.66 -5.30 -1.05
CA LYS A 171 -1.59 -4.48 -1.83
C LYS A 171 -1.87 -5.12 -3.19
N PRO A 172 -3.09 -5.58 -3.50
CA PRO A 172 -3.41 -6.12 -4.81
C PRO A 172 -3.60 -5.01 -5.85
N ASP A 173 -2.52 -4.28 -6.15
CA ASP A 173 -2.52 -3.21 -7.13
C ASP A 173 -2.21 -3.73 -8.56
N VAL A 174 -2.20 -2.82 -9.54
CA VAL A 174 -1.99 -3.16 -10.94
C VAL A 174 -0.63 -3.82 -11.21
N HIS A 175 0.41 -3.50 -10.43
CA HIS A 175 1.74 -4.08 -10.59
C HIS A 175 1.74 -5.54 -10.13
N MET A 176 1.18 -5.78 -8.94
CA MET A 176 1.07 -7.13 -8.36
C MET A 176 0.17 -8.02 -9.20
N LYS A 177 -1.00 -7.54 -9.61
CA LYS A 177 -1.92 -8.30 -10.46
C LYS A 177 -1.28 -8.70 -11.78
N ARG A 178 -0.57 -7.78 -12.40
CA ARG A 178 0.08 -8.02 -13.69
C ARG A 178 1.24 -9.01 -13.58
N ILE A 179 2.15 -8.85 -12.62
CA ILE A 179 3.31 -9.73 -12.50
C ILE A 179 2.90 -11.17 -12.16
N LEU A 180 1.78 -11.36 -11.45
CA LEU A 180 1.24 -12.66 -11.10
C LEU A 180 0.32 -13.26 -12.19
N GLY A 181 0.00 -12.50 -13.22
CA GLY A 181 -0.87 -12.94 -14.32
C GLY A 181 -0.31 -14.08 -15.16
N CYS A 182 -1.19 -14.73 -15.95
CA CYS A 182 -0.84 -15.88 -16.80
C CYS A 182 0.27 -15.56 -17.81
N ASN A 183 0.32 -14.33 -18.32
CA ASN A 183 1.32 -13.84 -19.27
C ASN A 183 2.62 -13.37 -18.61
N ARG A 184 2.84 -13.65 -17.32
CA ARG A 184 4.03 -13.29 -16.55
C ARG A 184 4.49 -14.48 -15.71
N LEU A 185 4.35 -14.43 -14.40
CA LEU A 185 4.78 -15.53 -13.52
C LEU A 185 3.77 -16.68 -13.43
N GLY A 186 2.59 -16.55 -14.05
CA GLY A 186 1.63 -17.64 -14.23
C GLY A 186 1.00 -18.17 -12.94
N VAL A 187 0.87 -17.32 -11.91
CA VAL A 187 0.18 -17.67 -10.66
C VAL A 187 -1.33 -17.70 -10.89
N SER A 188 -1.85 -16.73 -11.65
CA SER A 188 -3.24 -16.67 -12.06
C SER A 188 -3.43 -17.27 -13.46
N ARG A 189 -4.64 -17.75 -13.73
CA ARG A 189 -5.09 -18.13 -15.08
C ARG A 189 -5.50 -16.90 -15.93
N TYR A 190 -5.67 -15.73 -15.31
CA TYR A 190 -6.05 -14.49 -15.96
C TYR A 190 -4.80 -13.65 -16.27
N GLU A 191 -4.92 -12.69 -17.20
CA GLU A 191 -3.83 -11.75 -17.52
C GLU A 191 -3.46 -10.85 -16.31
N GLU A 192 -4.46 -10.53 -15.50
CA GLU A 192 -4.30 -9.87 -14.20
C GLU A 192 -4.85 -10.77 -13.10
N ALA A 193 -4.03 -11.06 -12.10
CA ALA A 193 -4.46 -11.84 -10.94
C ALA A 193 -5.60 -11.13 -10.17
N THR A 194 -6.47 -11.90 -9.57
CA THR A 194 -7.49 -11.38 -8.66
C THR A 194 -6.87 -10.89 -7.35
N ASN A 195 -7.60 -10.10 -6.57
CA ASN A 195 -7.15 -9.66 -5.25
C ASN A 195 -6.80 -10.86 -4.36
N GLU A 196 -7.66 -11.87 -4.36
CA GLU A 196 -7.49 -13.08 -3.57
C GLU A 196 -6.25 -13.87 -3.97
N GLU A 197 -6.01 -14.03 -5.28
CA GLU A 197 -4.80 -14.71 -5.79
C GLU A 197 -3.53 -13.97 -5.38
N VAL A 198 -3.53 -12.62 -5.41
CA VAL A 198 -2.39 -11.81 -4.94
C VAL A 198 -2.12 -12.07 -3.46
N ILE A 199 -3.16 -11.97 -2.62
CA ILE A 199 -3.01 -12.15 -1.15
C ILE A 199 -2.54 -13.58 -0.83
N ASN A 200 -3.13 -14.59 -1.45
CA ASN A 200 -2.75 -15.99 -1.23
C ASN A 200 -1.32 -16.27 -1.68
N ALA A 201 -0.89 -15.75 -2.82
CA ALA A 201 0.47 -15.89 -3.31
C ALA A 201 1.49 -15.22 -2.37
N MET A 202 1.20 -14.01 -1.89
CA MET A 202 2.10 -13.31 -0.97
C MET A 202 2.16 -14.02 0.38
N LYS A 203 1.05 -14.56 0.89
CA LYS A 203 1.02 -15.35 2.12
C LYS A 203 1.86 -16.60 1.99
N GLN A 204 1.68 -17.38 0.92
CA GLN A 204 2.50 -18.57 0.66
C GLN A 204 4.00 -18.24 0.63
N LEU A 205 4.38 -17.18 -0.09
CA LEU A 205 5.78 -16.76 -0.16
C LEU A 205 6.32 -16.26 1.18
N SER A 206 5.50 -15.59 1.99
CA SER A 206 5.85 -15.20 3.34
C SER A 206 6.17 -16.42 4.21
N ASP A 207 5.32 -17.44 4.15
CA ASP A 207 5.53 -18.70 4.87
C ASP A 207 6.82 -19.44 4.40
N GLU A 208 7.13 -19.40 3.09
CA GLU A 208 8.31 -20.06 2.52
C GLU A 208 9.63 -19.30 2.80
N THR A 209 9.59 -17.97 2.88
CA THR A 209 10.78 -17.12 2.94
C THR A 209 11.07 -16.55 4.31
N GLY A 210 10.07 -16.45 5.18
CA GLY A 210 10.14 -15.75 6.47
C GLY A 210 10.06 -14.22 6.35
N LEU A 211 9.87 -13.68 5.14
CA LEU A 211 9.67 -12.25 4.91
C LEU A 211 8.20 -11.89 5.15
N TRP A 212 7.94 -10.66 5.64
CA TRP A 212 6.59 -10.13 5.72
C TRP A 212 5.94 -10.01 4.33
N MET A 213 4.63 -10.21 4.24
CA MET A 213 3.89 -10.00 2.99
C MET A 213 4.12 -8.59 2.43
N ALA A 214 4.20 -7.58 3.30
CA ALA A 214 4.48 -6.20 2.92
C ALA A 214 5.89 -6.01 2.33
N GLN A 215 6.90 -6.73 2.81
CA GLN A 215 8.25 -6.70 2.24
C GLN A 215 8.26 -7.33 0.84
N LEU A 216 7.56 -8.46 0.68
CA LEU A 216 7.39 -9.13 -0.62
C LEU A 216 6.66 -8.21 -1.62
N ASP A 217 5.55 -7.59 -1.20
CA ASP A 217 4.80 -6.63 -2.00
C ASP A 217 5.68 -5.45 -2.44
N TYR A 218 6.37 -4.81 -1.51
CA TYR A 218 7.27 -3.69 -1.80
C TYR A 218 8.39 -4.09 -2.77
N MET A 219 8.97 -5.25 -2.59
CA MET A 219 10.03 -5.77 -3.46
C MET A 219 9.53 -6.02 -4.89
N PHE A 220 8.41 -6.71 -5.07
CA PHE A 220 7.81 -6.93 -6.39
C PHE A 220 7.32 -5.62 -7.02
N TRP A 221 6.76 -4.71 -6.21
CA TRP A 221 6.40 -3.38 -6.67
C TRP A 221 7.63 -2.62 -7.18
N CYS A 222 8.73 -2.61 -6.42
CA CYS A 222 10.00 -1.99 -6.86
C CYS A 222 10.52 -2.61 -8.15
N PHE A 223 10.35 -3.91 -8.35
CA PHE A 223 10.76 -4.59 -9.59
C PHE A 223 9.96 -4.12 -10.81
N CYS A 224 8.70 -3.70 -10.59
CA CYS A 224 7.76 -3.30 -11.64
C CYS A 224 7.68 -1.77 -11.85
N ALA A 225 7.82 -0.97 -10.80
CA ALA A 225 7.44 0.44 -10.80
C ALA A 225 8.41 1.32 -11.58
N THR A 226 7.85 2.33 -12.27
CA THR A 226 8.60 3.41 -12.92
C THR A 226 9.36 4.24 -11.86
N GLY A 227 10.62 4.55 -12.14
CA GLY A 227 11.51 5.25 -11.23
C GLY A 227 12.16 4.34 -10.18
N LYS A 228 11.92 3.03 -10.23
CA LYS A 228 12.56 1.99 -9.41
C LYS A 228 13.29 0.98 -10.32
N GLY A 229 12.95 -0.30 -10.29
CA GLY A 229 13.60 -1.34 -11.12
C GLY A 229 13.21 -1.32 -12.60
N GLU A 230 11.98 -0.93 -12.91
CA GLU A 230 11.40 -0.78 -14.26
C GLU A 230 11.50 -2.04 -15.16
N ILE A 231 11.55 -3.22 -14.55
CA ILE A 231 11.68 -4.47 -15.30
C ILE A 231 10.33 -4.99 -15.81
N CYS A 232 9.37 -5.22 -14.89
CA CYS A 232 8.08 -5.81 -15.25
C CYS A 232 6.95 -4.76 -15.26
N THR A 233 7.15 -3.70 -16.05
CA THR A 233 6.15 -2.63 -16.26
C THR A 233 5.01 -3.09 -17.17
N ALA A 234 4.11 -2.19 -17.58
CA ALA A 234 3.10 -2.46 -18.61
C ALA A 234 3.77 -2.90 -19.93
N ASN A 235 4.91 -2.23 -20.29
CA ASN A 235 5.77 -2.61 -21.41
C ASN A 235 7.09 -3.16 -20.82
N PRO A 236 7.21 -4.47 -20.57
CA PRO A 236 8.29 -5.02 -19.79
C PRO A 236 9.62 -5.06 -20.55
N SER A 237 10.73 -4.88 -19.83
CA SER A 237 12.09 -5.03 -20.34
C SER A 237 12.55 -6.49 -20.23
N CYS A 238 11.94 -7.39 -21.02
CA CYS A 238 12.16 -8.84 -20.92
C CYS A 238 13.59 -9.26 -21.26
N ASP A 239 14.30 -8.51 -22.09
CA ASP A 239 15.71 -8.71 -22.44
C ASP A 239 16.64 -8.55 -21.22
N LYS A 240 16.25 -7.69 -20.25
CA LYS A 240 16.98 -7.42 -19.01
C LYS A 240 16.45 -8.18 -17.79
N CYS A 241 15.38 -8.95 -17.98
CA CYS A 241 14.66 -9.58 -16.87
C CYS A 241 15.36 -10.83 -16.36
N ILE A 242 15.69 -10.85 -15.07
CA ILE A 242 16.33 -11.99 -14.40
C ILE A 242 15.39 -13.20 -14.25
N LEU A 243 14.07 -12.99 -14.40
CA LEU A 243 13.04 -14.03 -14.34
C LEU A 243 12.61 -14.52 -15.72
N ARG A 244 13.32 -14.14 -16.80
CA ARG A 244 12.94 -14.45 -18.18
C ARG A 244 12.64 -15.94 -18.41
N ASN A 245 13.46 -16.83 -17.85
CA ASN A 245 13.33 -18.26 -18.02
C ASN A 245 12.17 -18.90 -17.23
N GLU A 246 11.64 -18.18 -16.24
CA GLU A 246 10.52 -18.58 -15.38
C GLU A 246 9.20 -17.95 -15.83
N CYS A 247 9.27 -16.97 -16.74
CA CYS A 247 8.15 -16.13 -17.14
C CYS A 247 7.49 -16.68 -18.42
N TYR A 248 6.16 -16.61 -18.48
CA TYR A 248 5.36 -17.04 -19.64
C TYR A 248 5.22 -15.97 -20.72
N ALA A 249 5.71 -14.75 -20.52
CA ALA A 249 5.60 -13.65 -21.48
C ALA A 249 6.29 -13.91 -22.84
N GLN A 250 7.10 -14.95 -22.94
CA GLN A 250 7.88 -15.30 -24.14
C GLN A 250 7.64 -16.75 -24.60
N LYS A 251 6.64 -17.41 -24.05
CA LYS A 251 6.15 -18.69 -24.50
C LYS A 251 4.89 -18.48 -25.31
#